data_df661fee71b75d97748ead86ee8d9f50
#
_entry.id   df661fee71b75d97748ead86ee8d9f50
#
_cell.length_a   1.000
_cell.length_b   1.000
_cell.length_c   1.000
_cell.angle_alpha   90.00
_cell.angle_beta   90.00
_cell.angle_gamma   90.00
#
_symmetry.space_group_name_H-M   'P 1'
#
loop_
_entity.id
_entity.type
_entity.pdbx_description
1 polymer ?
#
loop_
_entity_poly.entity_id
_entity_poly.type
_entity_poly.pdbx_seq_one_letter_code
_entity_poly.pdbx_strand_id
1 'polypeptide(L)' 'MELYNFYKENAQEKNIELITSKELFNELELMQYKCKKHGIFESKPKFFRYTKYGCEK' A
#
# COMPACT_ATOMS: atom_id res chain seq x y z
N MET A 1 1.38 12.68 -13.14
CA MET A 1 1.80 11.57 -12.28
C MET A 1 0.58 10.75 -11.87
N GLU A 2 0.65 9.47 -12.03
CA GLU A 2 -0.46 8.61 -11.65
C GLU A 2 -0.47 8.36 -10.16
N LEU A 3 -1.64 8.43 -9.58
CA LEU A 3 -1.81 8.20 -8.15
C LEU A 3 -1.37 6.79 -7.75
N TYR A 4 -1.67 5.82 -8.60
CA TYR A 4 -1.28 4.44 -8.35
C TYR A 4 0.25 4.31 -8.19
N ASN A 5 1.00 4.92 -9.09
CA ASN A 5 2.46 4.87 -9.02
C ASN A 5 3.00 5.54 -7.77
N PHE A 6 2.38 6.65 -7.38
CA PHE A 6 2.78 7.35 -6.17
C PHE A 6 2.65 6.44 -4.94
N TYR A 7 1.49 5.80 -4.80
CA TYR A 7 1.26 4.93 -3.65
C TYR A 7 2.09 3.64 -3.70
N LYS A 8 2.33 3.15 -4.91
CA LYS A 8 3.16 1.97 -5.08
C LYS A 8 4.59 2.24 -4.63
N GLU A 9 5.15 3.37 -5.03
CA GLU A 9 6.50 3.75 -4.61
C GLU A 9 6.57 4.00 -3.12
N ASN A 10 5.53 4.62 -2.57
CA ASN A 10 5.46 4.88 -1.14
C ASN A 10 5.49 3.57 -0.35
N ALA A 11 4.77 2.56 -0.82
CA ALA A 11 4.79 1.26 -0.18
C ALA A 11 6.17 0.60 -0.27
N GLN A 12 6.81 0.71 -1.42
CA GLN A 12 8.14 0.13 -1.61
C GLN A 12 9.17 0.73 -0.67
N GLU A 13 9.06 2.00 -0.38
CA GLU A 13 9.96 2.66 0.57
C GLU A 13 9.82 2.07 1.98
N LYS A 14 8.67 1.50 2.27
CA LYS A 14 8.39 0.86 3.56
C LYS A 14 8.59 -0.66 3.52
N ASN A 15 9.17 -1.17 2.45
CA ASN A 15 9.39 -2.60 2.23
C ASN A 15 8.07 -3.37 2.14
N ILE A 16 7.07 -2.72 1.59
CA ILE A 16 5.73 -3.30 1.40
C ILE A 16 5.43 -3.29 -0.10
N GLU A 17 4.72 -4.28 -0.56
CA GLU A 17 4.33 -4.38 -1.95
C GLU A 17 2.83 -4.14 -2.10
N LEU A 18 2.46 -3.25 -3.02
CA LEU A 18 1.06 -3.01 -3.34
C LEU A 18 0.63 -4.07 -4.36
N ILE A 19 -0.25 -4.96 -3.94
CA ILE A 19 -0.69 -6.09 -4.76
C ILE A 19 -1.84 -5.74 -5.69
N THR A 20 -2.74 -4.87 -5.24
CA THR A 20 -3.92 -4.49 -6.02
C THR A 20 -3.53 -3.92 -7.36
N SER A 21 -4.21 -4.36 -8.42
CA SER A 21 -3.90 -3.88 -9.76
C SER A 21 -4.32 -2.42 -9.92
N LYS A 22 -3.71 -1.76 -10.91
CA LYS A 22 -3.98 -0.38 -11.22
C LYS A 22 -5.46 -0.12 -11.51
N GLU A 23 -6.11 -1.06 -12.18
CA GLU A 23 -7.51 -0.92 -12.56
C GLU A 23 -8.45 -0.94 -11.37
N LEU A 24 -8.06 -1.64 -10.31
CA LEU A 24 -8.87 -1.75 -9.11
C LEU A 24 -8.45 -0.78 -8.02
N PHE A 25 -7.40 -0.03 -8.27
CA PHE A 25 -6.83 0.85 -7.26
C PHE A 25 -7.76 2.03 -6.92
N ASN A 26 -7.96 2.25 -5.62
CA ASN A 26 -8.72 3.40 -5.14
C ASN A 26 -8.12 3.81 -3.79
N GLU A 27 -7.68 5.04 -3.69
CA GLU A 27 -7.04 5.53 -2.47
C GLU A 27 -7.97 5.59 -1.25
N LEU A 28 -9.27 5.60 -1.49
CA LEU A 28 -10.27 5.68 -0.42
C LEU A 28 -10.81 4.33 0.01
N GLU A 29 -10.41 3.26 -0.68
CA GLU A 29 -10.87 1.92 -0.41
C GLU A 29 -9.74 1.06 0.13
N LEU A 30 -10.10 -0.05 0.75
CA LEU A 30 -9.09 -0.99 1.23
C LEU A 30 -8.41 -1.67 0.05
N MET A 31 -7.10 -1.54 -0.02
CA MET A 31 -6.29 -2.18 -1.05
C MET A 31 -5.42 -3.23 -0.39
N GLN A 32 -5.03 -4.24 -1.14
CA GLN A 32 -4.19 -5.31 -0.62
C GLN A 32 -2.72 -4.97 -0.73
N TYR A 33 -2.02 -5.17 0.36
CA TYR A 33 -0.57 -5.00 0.43
C TYR A 33 0.05 -6.27 0.96
N LYS A 34 1.30 -6.48 0.63
CA LYS A 34 2.04 -7.63 1.13
C LYS A 34 3.25 -7.17 1.94
N CYS A 35 3.30 -7.60 3.18
CA CYS A 35 4.44 -7.37 4.06
C CYS A 35 5.33 -8.59 4.04
N LYS A 36 6.62 -8.41 3.90
CA LYS A 36 7.55 -9.53 3.85
C LYS A 36 7.51 -10.38 5.11
N LYS A 37 7.22 -9.77 6.25
CA LYS A 37 7.21 -10.48 7.52
C LYS A 37 5.84 -11.03 7.90
N HIS A 38 4.79 -10.31 7.57
CA HIS A 38 3.44 -10.63 8.05
C HIS A 38 2.49 -11.13 6.97
N GLY A 39 2.90 -11.07 5.71
CA GLY A 39 2.07 -11.54 4.62
C GLY A 39 1.12 -10.46 4.12
N ILE A 40 0.00 -10.89 3.56
CA ILE A 40 -0.95 -9.96 2.94
C ILE A 40 -1.85 -9.31 3.98
N PHE A 41 -2.03 -8.02 3.85
CA PHE A 41 -2.96 -7.27 4.69
C PHE A 41 -3.68 -6.23 3.85
N GLU A 42 -4.77 -5.70 4.38
CA GLU A 42 -5.55 -4.67 3.69
C GLU A 42 -5.39 -3.33 4.41
N SER A 43 -5.26 -2.29 3.63
CA SER A 43 -5.14 -0.95 4.19
C SER A 43 -5.61 0.07 3.16
N LYS A 44 -6.14 1.18 3.63
CA LYS A 44 -6.50 2.27 2.74
C LYS A 44 -5.23 3.03 2.37
N PRO A 45 -4.93 3.17 1.09
CA PRO A 45 -3.70 3.85 0.67
C PRO A 45 -3.55 5.24 1.27
N LYS A 46 -4.64 5.97 1.37
CA LYS A 46 -4.61 7.32 1.92
C LYS A 46 -4.10 7.34 3.36
N PHE A 47 -4.48 6.38 4.16
CA PHE A 47 -3.99 6.26 5.53
C PHE A 47 -2.62 5.62 5.58
N PHE A 48 -2.37 4.66 4.71
CA PHE A 48 -1.10 3.95 4.66
C PHE A 48 0.08 4.90 4.44
N ARG A 49 -0.10 5.89 3.60
CA ARG A 49 0.98 6.83 3.29
C ARG A 49 1.42 7.66 4.49
N TYR A 50 0.54 7.83 5.47
CA TYR A 50 0.87 8.59 6.67
C TYR A 50 1.50 7.75 7.77
N THR A 51 1.53 6.44 7.63
CA THR A 51 2.14 5.59 8.65
C THR A 51 3.65 5.65 8.54
N LYS A 52 4.33 5.59 9.65
CA LYS A 52 5.79 5.55 9.67
C LYS A 52 6.31 4.15 9.35
N TYR A 53 5.51 3.15 9.64
CA TYR A 53 5.89 1.76 9.48
C TYR A 53 5.10 1.14 8.33
N GLY A 54 5.71 0.25 7.60
CA GLY A 54 5.06 -0.40 6.49
C GLY A 54 3.93 -1.30 6.95
N CYS A 55 4.19 -2.10 7.95
CA CYS A 55 3.18 -2.93 8.57
C CYS A 55 2.97 -2.48 10.00
N GLU A 56 1.77 -2.68 10.51
CA GLU A 56 1.44 -2.25 11.86
C GLU A 56 2.22 -3.00 12.94
N LYS A 57 2.77 -4.11 12.60
CA LYS A 57 3.48 -4.92 13.62
C LYS A 57 4.90 -5.16 13.25
#